data_2ae47275c7f5cd3be3df7f1d807db958
#
_entry.id   2ae47275c7f5cd3be3df7f1d807db958
#
_cell.length_a   1.000
_cell.length_b   1.000
_cell.length_c   1.000
_cell.angle_alpha   90.00
_cell.angle_beta   90.00
_cell.angle_gamma   90.00
#
_symmetry.space_group_name_H-M   'P 1'
#
loop_
_entity.id
_entity.type
_entity.pdbx_description
1 polymer ?
#
loop_
_entity_poly.entity_id
_entity_poly.type
_entity_poly.pdbx_seq_one_letter_code
_entity_poly.pdbx_strand_id
1 'polypeptide(L)'
;MNVWELRSGWVDSFAPLIVADFDNARASLLISDGLPKEWQKPPSVEFLVEKRSKKQLPRADVPALVPGALALSAKAKDALGAFLSSFGQILELDCRDEPAYYFNVTNIVDCLDREASTKRPDGSIIKEAFLADRVPSEPSVFKDPAKARSRIYVNRAGKDAIERIVAEAGLTGLEVGDPGTA
;
A
#
# COMPACT_ATOMS: atom_id res chain seq x y z
N MET A 1 9.51 1.41 19.06
CA MET A 1 8.38 1.06 18.18
C MET A 1 8.79 -0.10 17.30
N ASN A 2 7.92 -1.09 17.09
CA ASN A 2 8.23 -2.32 16.35
C ASN A 2 7.37 -2.50 15.09
N VAL A 3 6.51 -1.54 14.79
CA VAL A 3 5.60 -1.54 13.64
C VAL A 3 5.64 -0.19 12.96
N TRP A 4 5.68 -0.18 11.63
CA TRP A 4 5.64 0.99 10.76
C TRP A 4 4.51 0.85 9.75
N GLU A 5 4.08 1.96 9.20
CA GLU A 5 3.17 1.98 8.07
C GLU A 5 3.97 1.95 6.75
N LEU A 6 3.56 1.07 5.85
CA LEU A 6 4.07 0.99 4.48
C LEU A 6 3.04 1.65 3.56
N ARG A 7 3.45 2.68 2.84
CA ARG A 7 2.55 3.47 1.98
C ARG A 7 3.25 3.96 0.72
N SER A 8 2.47 4.31 -0.29
CA SER A 8 2.97 5.07 -1.43
C SER A 8 3.36 6.49 -1.01
N GLY A 9 4.39 7.06 -1.64
CA GLY A 9 4.87 8.42 -1.37
C GLY A 9 3.82 9.49 -1.68
N TRP A 10 4.15 10.73 -1.32
CA TRP A 10 3.24 11.88 -1.39
C TRP A 10 2.73 12.11 -2.81
N VAL A 11 1.39 12.19 -2.93
CA VAL A 11 0.69 12.50 -4.20
C VAL A 11 1.11 13.84 -4.82
N ASP A 12 1.61 14.78 -4.02
CA ASP A 12 2.10 16.08 -4.51
C ASP A 12 3.45 15.99 -5.22
N SER A 13 4.19 14.90 -5.02
CA SER A 13 5.51 14.68 -5.61
C SER A 13 5.48 13.82 -6.87
N PHE A 14 4.47 12.94 -6.98
CA PHE A 14 4.35 11.98 -8.07
C PHE A 14 2.92 11.91 -8.59
N ALA A 15 2.79 11.59 -9.89
CA ALA A 15 1.49 11.35 -10.50
C ALA A 15 0.82 10.11 -9.88
N PRO A 16 -0.35 10.22 -9.25
CA PRO A 16 -1.08 9.05 -8.78
C PRO A 16 -1.71 8.30 -9.95
N LEU A 17 -1.95 7.00 -9.76
CA LEU A 17 -2.85 6.22 -10.59
C LEU A 17 -4.29 6.47 -10.15
N ILE A 18 -5.17 6.58 -11.11
CA ILE A 18 -6.63 6.66 -10.90
C ILE A 18 -7.32 5.57 -11.72
N VAL A 19 -8.52 5.18 -11.31
CA VAL A 19 -9.36 4.27 -12.11
C VAL A 19 -9.78 5.00 -13.37
N ALA A 20 -9.38 4.46 -14.52
CA ALA A 20 -9.87 4.92 -15.82
C ALA A 20 -11.34 4.51 -15.94
N ASP A 21 -12.18 5.34 -16.57
CA ASP A 21 -13.61 5.09 -16.69
C ASP A 21 -14.24 4.79 -15.32
N PHE A 22 -14.40 5.82 -14.49
CA PHE A 22 -14.90 5.69 -13.13
C PHE A 22 -16.25 4.96 -13.08
N ASP A 23 -16.18 3.67 -12.82
CA ASP A 23 -17.31 2.80 -12.52
C ASP A 23 -17.19 2.34 -11.07
N ASN A 24 -18.18 2.61 -10.23
CA ASN A 24 -18.22 2.21 -8.83
C ASN A 24 -17.99 0.69 -8.65
N ALA A 25 -18.47 -0.14 -9.58
CA ALA A 25 -18.26 -1.58 -9.55
C ALA A 25 -16.78 -1.93 -9.73
N ARG A 26 -16.06 -1.26 -10.63
CA ARG A 26 -14.62 -1.48 -10.85
C ARG A 26 -13.77 -0.87 -9.73
N ALA A 27 -14.14 0.29 -9.22
CA ALA A 27 -13.48 0.89 -8.07
C ALA A 27 -13.56 -0.02 -6.83
N SER A 28 -14.68 -0.73 -6.65
CA SER A 28 -14.84 -1.69 -5.54
C SER A 28 -13.89 -2.88 -5.60
N LEU A 29 -13.41 -3.27 -6.79
CA LEU A 29 -12.41 -4.33 -6.95
C LEU A 29 -11.07 -3.96 -6.31
N LEU A 30 -10.75 -2.67 -6.25
CA LEU A 30 -9.51 -2.17 -5.67
C LEU A 30 -9.58 -1.92 -4.16
N ILE A 31 -10.72 -2.15 -3.50
CA ILE A 31 -10.83 -2.05 -2.04
C ILE A 31 -9.97 -3.15 -1.42
N SER A 32 -8.92 -2.77 -0.71
CA SER A 32 -7.99 -3.67 -0.08
C SER A 32 -8.43 -3.96 1.36
N ASP A 33 -9.18 -5.02 1.56
CA ASP A 33 -9.79 -5.43 2.84
C ASP A 33 -9.10 -6.64 3.51
N GLY A 34 -7.99 -7.10 2.94
CA GLY A 34 -7.25 -8.26 3.44
C GLY A 34 -7.74 -9.60 2.90
N LEU A 35 -8.76 -9.60 2.05
CA LEU A 35 -9.25 -10.82 1.41
C LEU A 35 -8.55 -11.05 0.07
N PRO A 36 -8.34 -12.31 -0.33
CA PRO A 36 -7.86 -12.63 -1.67
C PRO A 36 -8.78 -12.08 -2.75
N LYS A 37 -8.19 -11.67 -3.85
CA LYS A 37 -8.89 -11.10 -5.01
C LYS A 37 -8.63 -11.94 -6.25
N GLU A 38 -9.65 -11.97 -7.08
CA GLU A 38 -9.59 -12.51 -8.43
C GLU A 38 -10.43 -11.61 -9.32
N TRP A 39 -9.85 -11.19 -10.45
CA TRP A 39 -10.63 -10.48 -11.46
C TRP A 39 -10.48 -11.15 -12.81
N GLN A 40 -11.61 -11.35 -13.49
CA GLN A 40 -11.64 -11.91 -14.84
C GLN A 40 -11.00 -10.97 -15.87
N LYS A 41 -11.16 -9.65 -15.63
CA LYS A 41 -10.54 -8.59 -16.40
C LYS A 41 -9.85 -7.62 -15.44
N PRO A 42 -8.54 -7.35 -15.62
CA PRO A 42 -7.82 -6.37 -14.80
C PRO A 42 -8.55 -5.01 -14.79
N PRO A 43 -8.64 -4.35 -13.62
CA PRO A 43 -9.13 -2.98 -13.55
C PRO A 43 -8.27 -2.04 -14.39
N SER A 44 -8.92 -1.19 -15.18
CA SER A 44 -8.23 -0.20 -16.01
C SER A 44 -7.86 1.02 -15.17
N VAL A 45 -6.59 1.42 -15.24
CA VAL A 45 -6.04 2.56 -14.51
C VAL A 45 -5.23 3.45 -15.45
N GLU A 46 -5.10 4.72 -15.08
CA GLU A 46 -4.27 5.69 -15.81
C GLU A 46 -3.59 6.65 -14.83
N PHE A 47 -2.48 7.24 -15.26
CA PHE A 47 -1.85 8.31 -14.48
C PHE A 47 -2.67 9.60 -14.57
N LEU A 48 -2.91 10.22 -13.42
CA LEU A 48 -3.63 11.47 -13.36
C LEU A 48 -2.83 12.58 -14.07
N VAL A 49 -3.45 13.21 -15.06
CA VAL A 49 -2.93 14.41 -15.72
C VAL A 49 -3.77 15.61 -15.27
N GLU A 50 -3.10 16.57 -14.65
CA GLU A 50 -3.79 17.77 -14.16
C GLU A 50 -4.24 18.67 -15.33
N LYS A 51 -5.54 18.67 -15.61
CA LYS A 51 -6.12 19.35 -16.79
C LYS A 51 -5.89 20.86 -16.82
N ARG A 52 -5.79 21.52 -15.65
CA ARG A 52 -5.64 22.98 -15.55
C ARG A 52 -4.22 23.48 -15.78
N SER A 53 -3.23 22.82 -15.22
CA SER A 53 -1.83 23.25 -15.29
C SER A 53 -1.07 22.62 -16.45
N LYS A 54 -1.61 21.56 -17.08
CA LYS A 54 -0.91 20.66 -18.01
C LYS A 54 0.42 20.13 -17.45
N LYS A 55 0.62 20.29 -16.15
CA LYS A 55 1.81 19.84 -15.47
C LYS A 55 1.65 18.35 -15.18
N GLN A 56 2.48 17.56 -15.81
CA GLN A 56 2.58 16.13 -15.50
C GLN A 56 3.64 15.97 -14.42
N LEU A 57 3.23 15.47 -13.25
CA LEU A 57 4.18 15.05 -12.22
C LEU A 57 4.98 13.83 -12.70
N PRO A 58 6.20 13.63 -12.20
CA PRO A 58 6.97 12.42 -12.52
C PRO A 58 6.22 11.19 -12.01
N ARG A 59 6.42 10.06 -12.69
CA ARG A 59 5.88 8.76 -12.27
C ARG A 59 6.82 8.13 -11.24
N ALA A 60 6.25 7.59 -10.17
CA ALA A 60 6.99 6.82 -9.19
C ALA A 60 6.98 5.33 -9.54
N ASP A 61 7.96 4.58 -9.01
CA ASP A 61 7.94 3.12 -9.09
C ASP A 61 6.81 2.51 -8.23
N VAL A 62 6.40 3.24 -7.17
CA VAL A 62 5.25 2.86 -6.32
C VAL A 62 4.28 4.05 -6.26
N PRO A 63 3.45 4.25 -7.31
CA PRO A 63 2.50 5.35 -7.36
C PRO A 63 1.33 5.13 -6.38
N ALA A 64 0.75 6.24 -5.89
CA ALA A 64 -0.49 6.19 -5.11
C ALA A 64 -1.64 5.70 -5.99
N LEU A 65 -2.53 4.85 -5.45
CA LEU A 65 -3.73 4.37 -6.13
C LEU A 65 -4.94 4.39 -5.19
N VAL A 66 -4.96 3.51 -4.20
CA VAL A 66 -6.02 3.43 -3.20
C VAL A 66 -5.43 3.19 -1.81
N PRO A 67 -6.10 3.63 -0.75
CA PRO A 67 -5.66 3.35 0.61
C PRO A 67 -5.55 1.85 0.89
N GLY A 68 -4.54 1.45 1.67
CA GLY A 68 -4.37 0.07 2.10
C GLY A 68 -3.90 -0.90 1.01
N ALA A 69 -3.47 -0.41 -0.15
CA ALA A 69 -2.82 -1.19 -1.19
C ALA A 69 -1.61 -0.43 -1.76
N LEU A 70 -0.74 -1.12 -2.46
CA LEU A 70 0.32 -0.51 -3.25
C LEU A 70 0.09 -0.80 -4.74
N ALA A 71 0.31 0.20 -5.57
CA ALA A 71 0.52 0.00 -6.98
C ALA A 71 2.03 -0.09 -7.25
N LEU A 72 2.44 -0.97 -8.14
CA LEU A 72 3.84 -1.23 -8.47
C LEU A 72 4.06 -1.06 -9.96
N SER A 73 5.13 -0.38 -10.34
CA SER A 73 5.66 -0.45 -11.70
C SER A 73 6.28 -1.83 -11.98
N ALA A 74 6.65 -2.13 -13.22
CA ALA A 74 7.38 -3.34 -13.54
C ALA A 74 8.69 -3.43 -12.74
N LYS A 75 9.44 -2.32 -12.64
CA LYS A 75 10.68 -2.23 -11.86
C LYS A 75 10.46 -2.54 -10.38
N ALA A 76 9.42 -1.95 -9.76
CA ALA A 76 9.09 -2.20 -8.36
C ALA A 76 8.62 -3.64 -8.13
N LYS A 77 7.81 -4.19 -9.06
CA LYS A 77 7.38 -5.59 -9.01
C LYS A 77 8.56 -6.56 -9.12
N ASP A 78 9.52 -6.28 -10.01
CA ASP A 78 10.69 -7.14 -10.19
C ASP A 78 11.61 -7.11 -8.95
N ALA A 79 11.76 -5.95 -8.32
CA ALA A 79 12.60 -5.81 -7.13
C ALA A 79 11.93 -6.35 -5.85
N LEU A 80 10.67 -5.98 -5.60
CA LEU A 80 9.97 -6.29 -4.35
C LEU A 80 9.13 -7.56 -4.43
N GLY A 81 8.82 -8.06 -5.62
CA GLY A 81 7.80 -9.09 -5.85
C GLY A 81 8.08 -10.38 -5.11
N ALA A 82 9.32 -10.87 -5.10
CA ALA A 82 9.67 -12.09 -4.38
C ALA A 82 9.42 -11.98 -2.87
N PHE A 83 9.72 -10.81 -2.29
CA PHE A 83 9.48 -10.54 -0.87
C PHE A 83 7.98 -10.37 -0.58
N LEU A 84 7.30 -9.52 -1.34
CA LEU A 84 5.90 -9.16 -1.11
C LEU A 84 4.93 -10.33 -1.34
N SER A 85 5.23 -11.24 -2.28
CA SER A 85 4.38 -12.40 -2.58
C SER A 85 4.19 -13.35 -1.41
N SER A 86 5.08 -13.30 -0.40
CA SER A 86 4.91 -14.05 0.84
C SER A 86 3.77 -13.52 1.73
N PHE A 87 3.27 -12.30 1.48
CA PHE A 87 2.31 -11.61 2.33
C PHE A 87 1.01 -11.24 1.61
N GLY A 88 0.91 -11.54 0.33
CA GLY A 88 -0.27 -11.19 -0.45
C GLY A 88 -0.15 -11.55 -1.92
N GLN A 89 -1.03 -10.97 -2.71
CA GLN A 89 -1.12 -11.19 -4.14
C GLN A 89 -0.57 -9.99 -4.90
N ILE A 90 0.17 -10.26 -5.97
CA ILE A 90 0.53 -9.24 -6.96
C ILE A 90 -0.27 -9.53 -8.22
N LEU A 91 -1.21 -8.64 -8.53
CA LEU A 91 -2.20 -8.78 -9.59
C LEU A 91 -1.97 -7.74 -10.68
N GLU A 92 -2.16 -8.09 -11.92
CA GLU A 92 -2.02 -7.14 -13.03
C GLU A 92 -3.12 -6.09 -13.03
N LEU A 93 -2.76 -4.86 -13.41
CA LEU A 93 -3.67 -3.78 -13.73
C LEU A 93 -3.62 -3.50 -15.23
N ASP A 94 -4.75 -3.12 -15.80
CA ASP A 94 -4.82 -2.65 -17.20
C ASP A 94 -4.42 -1.16 -17.23
N CYS A 95 -3.13 -0.89 -17.39
CA CYS A 95 -2.61 0.47 -17.54
C CYS A 95 -2.09 0.66 -18.98
N ARG A 96 -2.66 1.65 -19.68
CA ARG A 96 -2.35 1.88 -21.10
C ARG A 96 -0.89 2.23 -21.34
N ASP A 97 -0.29 3.01 -20.45
CA ASP A 97 1.00 3.63 -20.68
C ASP A 97 2.18 2.71 -20.35
N GLU A 98 2.04 1.89 -19.31
CA GLU A 98 3.11 1.02 -18.82
C GLU A 98 2.54 -0.14 -17.99
N PRO A 99 3.24 -1.27 -17.85
CA PRO A 99 2.82 -2.35 -16.96
C PRO A 99 2.69 -1.86 -15.53
N ALA A 100 1.54 -2.11 -14.92
CA ALA A 100 1.24 -1.76 -13.54
C ALA A 100 0.64 -2.96 -12.80
N TYR A 101 0.92 -3.05 -11.52
CA TYR A 101 0.51 -4.18 -10.69
C TYR A 101 -0.10 -3.68 -9.39
N TYR A 102 -1.03 -4.43 -8.85
CA TYR A 102 -1.70 -4.18 -7.59
C TYR A 102 -1.21 -5.17 -6.54
N PHE A 103 -0.62 -4.68 -5.47
CA PHE A 103 -0.26 -5.52 -4.34
C PHE A 103 -1.38 -5.51 -3.30
N ASN A 104 -2.08 -6.64 -3.19
CA ASN A 104 -3.14 -6.91 -2.24
C ASN A 104 -2.59 -7.70 -1.06
N VAL A 105 -2.40 -7.06 0.07
CA VAL A 105 -1.96 -7.75 1.30
C VAL A 105 -3.09 -8.60 1.83
N THR A 106 -2.85 -9.91 1.97
CA THR A 106 -3.79 -10.89 2.53
C THR A 106 -3.32 -11.47 3.86
N ASN A 107 -2.11 -11.12 4.29
CA ASN A 107 -1.60 -11.47 5.61
C ASN A 107 -2.26 -10.59 6.67
N ILE A 108 -3.15 -11.17 7.46
CA ILE A 108 -3.90 -10.48 8.53
C ILE A 108 -3.33 -10.85 9.88
N VAL A 109 -2.97 -9.83 10.67
CA VAL A 109 -2.42 -9.96 12.02
C VAL A 109 -3.19 -9.04 12.96
N ASP A 110 -3.94 -9.60 13.91
CA ASP A 110 -4.68 -8.84 14.93
C ASP A 110 -3.73 -8.43 16.07
N CYS A 111 -3.02 -7.34 15.87
CA CYS A 111 -2.00 -6.85 16.79
C CYS A 111 -2.20 -5.40 17.26
N LEU A 112 -3.25 -4.72 16.78
CA LEU A 112 -3.56 -3.36 17.22
C LEU A 112 -4.10 -3.38 18.67
N ASP A 113 -3.43 -2.65 19.56
CA ASP A 113 -3.93 -2.39 20.92
C ASP A 113 -4.94 -1.26 20.88
N ARG A 114 -6.23 -1.62 20.82
CA ARG A 114 -7.32 -0.66 20.78
C ARG A 114 -7.48 0.14 22.06
N GLU A 115 -7.03 -0.37 23.21
CA GLU A 115 -7.14 0.30 24.51
C GLU A 115 -6.03 1.33 24.67
N ALA A 116 -4.79 0.97 24.35
CA ALA A 116 -3.64 1.86 24.41
C ALA A 116 -3.57 2.85 23.23
N SER A 117 -4.33 2.64 22.16
CA SER A 117 -4.40 3.56 21.03
C SER A 117 -5.12 4.86 21.38
N THR A 118 -4.59 6.00 20.91
CA THR A 118 -5.23 7.30 21.08
C THR A 118 -6.43 7.41 20.15
N LYS A 119 -7.57 7.82 20.68
CA LYS A 119 -8.84 7.93 19.94
C LYS A 119 -9.37 9.35 19.94
N ARG A 120 -10.12 9.68 18.90
CA ARG A 120 -11.02 10.86 18.88
C ARG A 120 -12.27 10.61 19.72
N PRO A 121 -13.05 11.67 20.02
CA PRO A 121 -14.33 11.51 20.72
C PRO A 121 -15.34 10.57 20.04
N ASP A 122 -15.26 10.44 18.71
CA ASP A 122 -16.08 9.52 17.90
C ASP A 122 -15.58 8.07 17.93
N GLY A 123 -14.51 7.78 18.69
CA GLY A 123 -13.89 6.45 18.79
C GLY A 123 -12.89 6.11 17.68
N SER A 124 -12.71 6.97 16.68
CA SER A 124 -11.72 6.72 15.62
C SER A 124 -10.29 6.81 16.15
N ILE A 125 -9.44 5.84 15.80
CA ILE A 125 -8.03 5.78 16.22
C ILE A 125 -7.21 6.77 15.37
N ILE A 126 -6.50 7.68 16.06
CA ILE A 126 -5.61 8.69 15.47
C ILE A 126 -4.13 8.37 15.67
N LYS A 127 -3.79 7.67 16.77
CA LYS A 127 -2.43 7.17 17.00
C LYS A 127 -2.53 5.73 17.44
N GLU A 128 -1.86 4.88 16.69
CA GLU A 128 -1.94 3.43 16.86
C GLU A 128 -0.91 2.94 17.88
N ALA A 129 -1.33 2.05 18.76
CA ALA A 129 -0.49 1.26 19.64
C ALA A 129 -0.61 -0.21 19.22
N PHE A 130 0.42 -1.01 19.47
CA PHE A 130 0.47 -2.42 19.05
C PHE A 130 0.84 -3.32 20.22
N LEU A 131 0.20 -4.48 20.28
CA LEU A 131 0.49 -5.57 21.20
C LEU A 131 1.79 -6.25 20.77
N ALA A 132 2.88 -6.01 21.49
CA ALA A 132 4.22 -6.43 21.10
C ALA A 132 4.37 -7.96 20.96
N ASP A 133 3.62 -8.72 21.76
CA ASP A 133 3.56 -10.18 21.74
C ASP A 133 2.80 -10.77 20.55
N ARG A 134 2.02 -9.94 19.84
CA ARG A 134 1.27 -10.34 18.64
C ARG A 134 1.92 -9.88 17.32
N VAL A 135 2.87 -8.95 17.39
CA VAL A 135 3.61 -8.53 16.20
C VAL A 135 4.54 -9.67 15.76
N PRO A 136 4.52 -10.10 14.48
CA PRO A 136 5.42 -11.12 13.98
C PRO A 136 6.90 -10.81 14.26
N SER A 137 7.68 -11.82 14.63
CA SER A 137 9.13 -11.71 14.82
C SER A 137 9.90 -11.78 13.50
N GLU A 138 9.44 -12.64 12.58
CA GLU A 138 10.02 -12.79 11.25
C GLU A 138 9.62 -11.63 10.34
N PRO A 139 10.40 -11.32 9.27
CA PRO A 139 10.05 -10.27 8.33
C PRO A 139 8.60 -10.39 7.85
N SER A 140 7.82 -9.34 8.04
CA SER A 140 6.39 -9.40 7.75
C SER A 140 5.83 -8.09 7.25
N VAL A 141 5.00 -8.19 6.19
CA VAL A 141 4.06 -7.16 5.74
C VAL A 141 2.66 -7.66 6.02
N PHE A 142 1.83 -6.86 6.68
CA PHE A 142 0.52 -7.32 7.16
C PHE A 142 -0.49 -6.19 7.27
N LYS A 143 -1.74 -6.58 7.54
CA LYS A 143 -2.82 -5.67 7.91
C LYS A 143 -3.39 -6.07 9.25
N ASP A 144 -3.85 -5.10 10.00
CA ASP A 144 -4.70 -5.34 11.16
C ASP A 144 -6.18 -5.30 10.74
N PRO A 145 -7.05 -6.20 11.25
CA PRO A 145 -8.47 -6.21 10.89
C PRO A 145 -9.19 -4.87 11.08
N ALA A 146 -8.79 -4.10 12.10
CA ALA A 146 -9.41 -2.79 12.39
C ALA A 146 -9.05 -1.70 11.36
N LYS A 147 -7.98 -1.89 10.59
CA LYS A 147 -7.44 -0.93 9.62
C LYS A 147 -7.21 -1.53 8.24
N ALA A 148 -7.73 -2.72 7.98
CA ALA A 148 -7.43 -3.48 6.76
C ALA A 148 -7.70 -2.71 5.46
N ARG A 149 -8.69 -1.82 5.44
CA ARG A 149 -9.03 -1.02 4.25
C ARG A 149 -8.18 0.21 4.02
N SER A 150 -7.38 0.61 5.00
CA SER A 150 -6.69 1.90 4.93
C SER A 150 -5.18 1.82 5.12
N ARG A 151 -4.66 0.76 5.77
CA ARG A 151 -3.26 0.69 6.14
C ARG A 151 -2.62 -0.65 5.80
N ILE A 152 -1.32 -0.57 5.51
CA ILE A 152 -0.41 -1.71 5.44
C ILE A 152 0.66 -1.47 6.50
N TYR A 153 0.95 -2.50 7.27
CA TYR A 153 1.97 -2.45 8.30
C TYR A 153 3.16 -3.32 7.95
N VAL A 154 4.27 -2.98 8.53
CA VAL A 154 5.52 -3.75 8.43
C VAL A 154 6.20 -3.76 9.80
N ASN A 155 6.71 -4.93 10.21
CA ASN A 155 7.53 -5.02 11.41
C ASN A 155 8.98 -4.60 11.14
N ARG A 156 9.83 -4.53 12.18
CA ARG A 156 11.23 -4.11 12.04
C ARG A 156 11.98 -4.90 10.97
N ALA A 157 11.94 -6.21 11.03
CA ALA A 157 12.68 -7.05 10.09
C ALA A 157 12.18 -6.88 8.65
N GLY A 158 10.88 -6.73 8.46
CA GLY A 158 10.26 -6.43 7.16
C GLY A 158 10.64 -5.04 6.65
N LYS A 159 10.65 -4.02 7.54
CA LYS A 159 11.11 -2.68 7.22
C LYS A 159 12.55 -2.70 6.72
N ASP A 160 13.47 -3.31 7.48
CA ASP A 160 14.89 -3.37 7.13
C ASP A 160 15.10 -4.08 5.78
N ALA A 161 14.31 -5.14 5.49
CA ALA A 161 14.33 -5.83 4.21
C ALA A 161 13.85 -4.95 3.05
N ILE A 162 12.72 -4.25 3.22
CA ILE A 162 12.16 -3.35 2.21
C ILE A 162 13.10 -2.18 1.94
N GLU A 163 13.60 -1.51 2.97
CA GLU A 163 14.51 -0.36 2.81
C GLU A 163 15.78 -0.75 2.05
N ARG A 164 16.34 -1.93 2.32
CA ARG A 164 17.47 -2.47 1.56
C ARG A 164 17.12 -2.67 0.09
N ILE A 165 16.01 -3.34 -0.23
CA ILE A 165 15.58 -3.58 -1.61
C ILE A 165 15.34 -2.25 -2.34
N VAL A 166 14.66 -1.30 -1.68
CA VAL A 166 14.40 0.04 -2.23
C VAL A 166 15.69 0.77 -2.56
N ALA A 167 16.67 0.73 -1.65
CA ALA A 167 17.98 1.37 -1.87
C ALA A 167 18.78 0.70 -2.99
N GLU A 168 18.84 -0.63 -3.01
CA GLU A 168 19.59 -1.40 -4.02
C GLU A 168 19.00 -1.22 -5.43
N ALA A 169 17.67 -1.20 -5.55
CA ALA A 169 16.99 -1.03 -6.83
C ALA A 169 16.75 0.44 -7.20
N GLY A 170 17.03 1.39 -6.31
CA GLY A 170 16.74 2.81 -6.53
C GLY A 170 15.27 3.07 -6.82
N LEU A 171 14.36 2.51 -6.01
CA LEU A 171 12.92 2.68 -6.18
C LEU A 171 12.46 4.01 -5.61
N THR A 172 11.45 4.59 -6.25
CA THR A 172 10.82 5.85 -5.86
C THR A 172 9.36 5.64 -5.45
N GLY A 173 8.84 6.52 -4.57
CA GLY A 173 7.42 6.55 -4.21
C GLY A 173 6.99 5.50 -3.20
N LEU A 174 7.90 4.82 -2.51
CA LEU A 174 7.59 3.96 -1.38
C LEU A 174 8.12 4.59 -0.10
N GLU A 175 7.28 4.68 0.91
CA GLU A 175 7.61 5.24 2.22
C GLU A 175 7.32 4.23 3.33
N VAL A 176 8.20 4.23 4.32
CA VAL A 176 8.00 3.52 5.59
C VAL A 176 8.01 4.56 6.69
N GLY A 177 6.87 4.81 7.28
CA GLY A 177 6.66 5.89 8.25
C GLY A 177 6.02 5.43 9.55
N ASP A 178 5.90 6.36 10.48
CA ASP A 178 5.21 6.10 11.74
C ASP A 178 3.70 5.89 11.50
N PRO A 179 3.08 4.86 12.11
CA PRO A 179 1.65 4.63 12.00
C PRO A 179 0.86 5.82 12.59
N GLY A 180 -0.10 6.31 11.81
CA GLY A 180 -0.96 7.42 12.26
C GLY A 180 -0.40 8.83 12.02
N THR A 181 0.71 8.98 11.33
CA THR A 181 1.26 10.29 10.91
C THR A 181 0.91 10.60 9.45
N ALA A 182 -0.36 10.63 9.11
CA ALA A 182 -0.82 11.10 7.80
C ALA A 182 -1.49 12.46 7.95
#